data_1a306150ddcd41f98b12b840074b0cd7
#
_entry.id   1a306150ddcd41f98b12b840074b0cd7
#
_cell.length_a   1.000
_cell.length_b   1.000
_cell.length_c   1.000
_cell.angle_alpha   90.00
_cell.angle_beta   90.00
_cell.angle_gamma   90.00
#
_symmetry.space_group_name_H-M   'P 1'
#
loop_
_entity.id
_entity.type
_entity.pdbx_description
1 polymer ?
#
loop_
_entity_poly.entity_id
_entity_poly.type
_entity_poly.pdbx_seq_one_letter_code
_entity_poly.pdbx_strand_id
1 'polypeptide(L)'
;LLYVLAGYRRAVPAAEPCDCRGDAVEQIVARGCGTRPAPRNSVSLLHNGSNAFTALIAALQHAVRSIHMEYYIIRDDRIGRTIAEILIRKARAGLEVRVIYDAVGSWRLSRTTLRRMHDAGVRTAAFEPVRFPWFTTRVSRRNHRKIVVTDGRVAFLGGINIAKYYLDGDYMGKWRDEHLRIEGDAVKDL
;
A
#
# COMPACT_ATOMS: atom_id res chain seq x y z
N LEU A 1 -16.24 21.93 10.57
CA LEU A 1 -17.55 22.07 9.89
C LEU A 1 -17.40 22.08 8.36
N LEU A 2 -16.46 22.85 7.82
CA LEU A 2 -16.18 22.89 6.36
C LEU A 2 -15.76 21.54 5.77
N TYR A 3 -15.09 20.70 6.55
CA TYR A 3 -14.65 19.37 6.13
C TYR A 3 -15.82 18.41 5.88
N VAL A 4 -16.90 18.56 6.66
CA VAL A 4 -18.11 17.75 6.52
C VAL A 4 -18.93 18.17 5.29
N LEU A 5 -18.88 19.45 4.93
CA LEU A 5 -19.65 20.01 3.79
C LEU A 5 -18.97 19.78 2.43
N ALA A 6 -17.63 19.65 2.39
CA ALA A 6 -16.87 19.37 1.16
C ALA A 6 -16.55 17.87 0.95
N GLY A 7 -17.02 17.01 1.84
CA GLY A 7 -16.83 15.57 1.74
C GLY A 7 -17.61 15.00 0.56
N TYR A 8 -16.90 14.68 -0.51
CA TYR A 8 -17.43 13.90 -1.62
C TYR A 8 -17.83 12.52 -1.06
N ARG A 9 -19.11 12.37 -0.70
CA ARG A 9 -19.72 11.06 -0.56
C ARG A 9 -19.87 10.51 -1.98
N ARG A 10 -18.89 9.75 -2.46
CA ARG A 10 -19.21 8.75 -3.46
C ARG A 10 -20.28 7.89 -2.79
N ALA A 11 -21.51 7.92 -3.32
CA ALA A 11 -22.50 6.94 -2.95
C ALA A 11 -21.83 5.58 -3.20
N VAL A 12 -21.57 4.83 -2.14
CA VAL A 12 -21.23 3.42 -2.27
C VAL A 12 -22.47 2.83 -2.94
N PRO A 13 -22.36 2.20 -4.11
CA PRO A 13 -23.51 1.55 -4.73
C PRO A 13 -24.14 0.65 -3.67
N ALA A 14 -25.46 0.66 -3.55
CA ALA A 14 -26.15 -0.25 -2.66
C ALA A 14 -25.64 -1.66 -2.99
N ALA A 15 -25.01 -2.31 -2.03
CA ALA A 15 -24.50 -3.65 -2.23
C ALA A 15 -25.70 -4.55 -2.58
N GLU A 16 -25.57 -5.31 -3.64
CA GLU A 16 -26.57 -6.34 -3.96
C GLU A 16 -26.75 -7.26 -2.75
N PRO A 17 -27.96 -7.76 -2.50
CA PRO A 17 -28.19 -8.64 -1.36
C PRO A 17 -27.25 -9.84 -1.44
N CYS A 18 -26.28 -9.91 -0.54
CA CYS A 18 -25.41 -11.07 -0.45
C CYS A 18 -26.22 -12.20 0.21
N ASP A 19 -26.46 -13.29 -0.52
CA ASP A 19 -26.93 -14.55 0.04
C ASP A 19 -25.75 -15.24 0.77
N CYS A 20 -25.29 -14.58 1.83
CA CYS A 20 -24.15 -15.03 2.62
C CYS A 20 -24.66 -16.03 3.66
N ARG A 21 -24.38 -17.30 3.44
CA ARG A 21 -24.50 -18.37 4.45
C ARG A 21 -23.31 -18.29 5.40
N GLY A 22 -23.23 -17.25 6.19
CA GLY A 22 -22.19 -17.04 7.19
C GLY A 22 -22.80 -16.70 8.54
N ASP A 23 -21.96 -16.52 9.54
CA ASP A 23 -22.41 -16.00 10.83
C ASP A 23 -22.87 -14.53 10.70
N ALA A 24 -23.47 -14.00 11.77
CA ALA A 24 -24.01 -12.64 11.75
C ALA A 24 -22.95 -11.57 11.45
N VAL A 25 -21.69 -11.80 11.85
CA VAL A 25 -20.58 -10.88 11.62
C VAL A 25 -20.19 -10.87 10.13
N GLU A 26 -20.06 -12.06 9.52
CA GLU A 26 -19.79 -12.18 8.09
C GLU A 26 -20.86 -11.48 7.25
N GLN A 27 -22.14 -11.66 7.60
CA GLN A 27 -23.25 -11.00 6.90
C GLN A 27 -23.19 -9.48 7.03
N ILE A 28 -22.90 -8.95 8.22
CA ILE A 28 -22.77 -7.50 8.43
C ILE A 28 -21.60 -6.93 7.62
N VAL A 29 -20.45 -7.59 7.66
CA VAL A 29 -19.26 -7.16 6.90
C VAL A 29 -19.51 -7.22 5.40
N ALA A 30 -20.06 -8.33 4.90
CA ALA A 30 -20.36 -8.50 3.48
C ALA A 30 -21.34 -7.42 2.97
N ARG A 31 -22.41 -7.14 3.73
CA ARG A 31 -23.36 -6.06 3.39
C ARG A 31 -22.73 -4.67 3.46
N GLY A 32 -21.88 -4.41 4.45
CA GLY A 32 -21.22 -3.12 4.64
C GLY A 32 -20.14 -2.84 3.60
N CYS A 33 -19.40 -3.85 3.16
CA CYS A 33 -18.29 -3.72 2.22
C CYS A 33 -18.68 -4.02 0.76
N GLY A 34 -19.86 -4.60 0.52
CA GLY A 34 -20.26 -5.03 -0.82
C GLY A 34 -19.43 -6.20 -1.38
N THR A 35 -18.74 -6.93 -0.50
CA THR A 35 -17.84 -8.04 -0.87
C THR A 35 -18.33 -9.34 -0.26
N ARG A 36 -18.02 -10.47 -0.88
CA ARG A 36 -18.28 -11.80 -0.32
C ARG A 36 -17.07 -12.26 0.47
N PRO A 37 -17.27 -13.03 1.58
CA PRO A 37 -16.15 -13.67 2.26
C PRO A 37 -15.35 -14.54 1.29
N ALA A 38 -14.07 -14.31 1.21
CA ALA A 38 -13.16 -15.10 0.37
C ALA A 38 -12.67 -16.31 1.18
N PRO A 39 -12.91 -17.54 0.76
CA PRO A 39 -12.37 -18.74 1.41
C PRO A 39 -10.88 -18.92 1.09
N ARG A 40 -10.25 -19.86 1.77
CA ARG A 40 -8.87 -20.31 1.47
C ARG A 40 -7.82 -19.20 1.53
N ASN A 41 -7.82 -18.45 2.61
CA ASN A 41 -6.78 -17.46 2.88
C ASN A 41 -5.88 -17.92 4.01
N SER A 42 -4.60 -17.61 3.90
CA SER A 42 -3.62 -17.68 4.98
C SER A 42 -3.22 -16.27 5.38
N VAL A 43 -3.28 -15.95 6.67
CA VAL A 43 -2.92 -14.64 7.20
C VAL A 43 -1.82 -14.81 8.23
N SER A 44 -0.72 -14.09 8.05
CA SER A 44 0.40 -14.03 8.99
C SER A 44 0.56 -12.63 9.54
N LEU A 45 0.62 -12.50 10.85
CA LEU A 45 0.92 -11.24 11.52
C LEU A 45 2.44 -11.03 11.57
N LEU A 46 2.90 -9.91 11.07
CA LEU A 46 4.31 -9.52 11.03
C LEU A 46 4.55 -8.40 12.04
N HIS A 47 5.16 -8.80 13.15
CA HIS A 47 5.49 -7.87 14.22
C HIS A 47 6.73 -7.04 13.87
N ASN A 48 6.62 -5.72 13.96
CA ASN A 48 7.69 -4.75 13.74
C ASN A 48 8.25 -4.70 12.31
N GLY A 49 8.97 -3.63 12.02
CA GLY A 49 9.59 -3.41 10.70
C GLY A 49 10.55 -4.51 10.26
N SER A 50 11.28 -5.13 11.18
CA SER A 50 12.24 -6.19 10.85
C SER A 50 11.56 -7.37 10.14
N ASN A 51 10.52 -7.93 10.75
CA ASN A 51 9.80 -9.07 10.18
C ASN A 51 9.05 -8.67 8.91
N ALA A 52 8.42 -7.48 8.93
CA ALA A 52 7.66 -6.98 7.79
C ALA A 52 8.56 -6.75 6.56
N PHE A 53 9.69 -6.06 6.71
CA PHE A 53 10.59 -5.82 5.57
C PHE A 53 11.28 -7.07 5.08
N THR A 54 11.65 -8.00 5.97
CA THR A 54 12.21 -9.30 5.55
C THR A 54 11.22 -10.05 4.66
N ALA A 55 9.99 -10.19 5.11
CA ALA A 55 8.94 -10.88 4.35
C ALA A 55 8.58 -10.13 3.05
N LEU A 56 8.45 -8.79 3.11
CA LEU A 56 8.14 -7.96 1.95
C LEU A 56 9.24 -8.05 0.88
N ILE A 57 10.50 -7.86 1.27
CA ILE A 57 11.65 -7.92 0.34
C ILE A 57 11.71 -9.31 -0.31
N ALA A 58 11.53 -10.37 0.45
CA ALA A 58 11.48 -11.73 -0.11
C ALA A 58 10.35 -11.87 -1.14
N ALA A 59 9.13 -11.42 -0.84
CA ALA A 59 8.01 -11.50 -1.77
C ALA A 59 8.26 -10.68 -3.05
N LEU A 60 8.80 -9.46 -2.93
CA LEU A 60 9.16 -8.64 -4.09
C LEU A 60 10.24 -9.32 -4.97
N GLN A 61 11.22 -9.98 -4.34
CA GLN A 61 12.26 -10.73 -5.06
C GLN A 61 11.72 -11.98 -5.77
N HIS A 62 10.71 -12.64 -5.21
CA HIS A 62 10.10 -13.83 -5.81
C HIS A 62 8.98 -13.51 -6.81
N ALA A 63 8.52 -12.28 -6.91
CA ALA A 63 7.50 -11.88 -7.88
C ALA A 63 7.95 -12.19 -9.31
N VAL A 64 7.04 -12.76 -10.13
CA VAL A 64 7.31 -13.21 -11.50
C VAL A 64 6.40 -12.57 -12.55
N ARG A 65 5.32 -11.89 -12.17
CA ARG A 65 4.35 -11.27 -13.07
C ARG A 65 4.14 -9.79 -12.80
N SER A 66 3.77 -9.45 -11.57
CA SER A 66 3.39 -8.09 -11.25
C SER A 66 3.71 -7.71 -9.80
N ILE A 67 3.97 -6.41 -9.59
CA ILE A 67 4.11 -5.79 -8.27
C ILE A 67 3.29 -4.50 -8.29
N HIS A 68 2.27 -4.43 -7.43
CA HIS A 68 1.46 -3.24 -7.23
C HIS A 68 1.66 -2.75 -5.80
N MET A 69 1.98 -1.48 -5.63
CA MET A 69 2.27 -0.87 -4.34
C MET A 69 1.50 0.42 -4.16
N GLU A 70 0.93 0.62 -2.98
CA GLU A 70 0.28 1.86 -2.55
C GLU A 70 0.76 2.21 -1.15
N TYR A 71 1.47 3.33 -1.01
CA TYR A 71 2.07 3.73 0.26
C TYR A 71 1.83 5.19 0.60
N TYR A 72 1.59 5.45 1.88
CA TYR A 72 1.56 6.80 2.41
C TYR A 72 2.96 7.42 2.45
N ILE A 73 3.94 6.72 3.07
CA ILE A 73 5.32 7.20 3.17
C ILE A 73 6.26 6.23 2.47
N ILE A 74 7.00 6.75 1.51
CA ILE A 74 8.21 6.14 0.97
C ILE A 74 9.35 7.14 1.16
N ARG A 75 10.38 6.78 1.92
CA ARG A 75 11.57 7.60 2.12
C ARG A 75 12.74 7.14 1.25
N ASP A 76 13.56 8.08 0.82
CA ASP A 76 14.82 7.79 0.13
C ASP A 76 15.94 7.49 1.14
N ASP A 77 15.70 6.48 1.97
CA ASP A 77 16.66 5.95 2.94
C ASP A 77 17.10 4.52 2.56
N ARG A 78 17.84 3.86 3.43
CA ARG A 78 18.36 2.50 3.16
C ARG A 78 17.26 1.53 2.72
N ILE A 79 16.12 1.50 3.41
CA ILE A 79 15.02 0.58 3.08
C ILE A 79 14.33 1.00 1.78
N GLY A 80 14.00 2.28 1.62
CA GLY A 80 13.38 2.79 0.41
C GLY A 80 14.23 2.54 -0.83
N ARG A 81 15.55 2.76 -0.74
CA ARG A 81 16.48 2.46 -1.84
C ARG A 81 16.56 0.98 -2.14
N THR A 82 16.64 0.11 -1.12
CA THR A 82 16.63 -1.35 -1.33
C THR A 82 15.39 -1.80 -2.09
N ILE A 83 14.22 -1.32 -1.68
CA ILE A 83 12.96 -1.65 -2.37
C ILE A 83 12.96 -1.07 -3.79
N ALA A 84 13.36 0.20 -3.99
CA ALA A 84 13.43 0.81 -5.31
C ALA A 84 14.34 0.03 -6.26
N GLU A 85 15.50 -0.43 -5.81
CA GLU A 85 16.40 -1.27 -6.63
C GLU A 85 15.76 -2.62 -7.03
N ILE A 86 14.98 -3.23 -6.14
CA ILE A 86 14.25 -4.45 -6.49
C ILE A 86 13.20 -4.15 -7.56
N LEU A 87 12.40 -3.10 -7.38
CA LEU A 87 11.37 -2.69 -8.34
C LEU A 87 11.98 -2.40 -9.72
N ILE A 88 13.12 -1.68 -9.76
CA ILE A 88 13.88 -1.38 -10.98
C ILE A 88 14.31 -2.68 -11.68
N ARG A 89 14.92 -3.61 -10.95
CA ARG A 89 15.33 -4.90 -11.53
C ARG A 89 14.16 -5.69 -12.08
N LYS A 90 13.03 -5.73 -11.34
CA LYS A 90 11.83 -6.46 -11.75
C LYS A 90 11.19 -5.83 -12.99
N ALA A 91 11.09 -4.51 -13.06
CA ALA A 91 10.57 -3.83 -14.24
C ALA A 91 11.47 -4.07 -15.48
N ARG A 92 12.78 -4.00 -15.32
CA ARG A 92 13.74 -4.33 -16.40
C ARG A 92 13.65 -5.78 -16.86
N ALA A 93 13.25 -6.68 -15.97
CA ALA A 93 12.98 -8.09 -16.29
C ALA A 93 11.60 -8.31 -16.95
N GLY A 94 10.84 -7.24 -17.23
CA GLY A 94 9.56 -7.30 -17.92
C GLY A 94 8.33 -7.45 -17.02
N LEU A 95 8.47 -7.42 -15.69
CA LEU A 95 7.32 -7.46 -14.80
C LEU A 95 6.54 -6.14 -14.84
N GLU A 96 5.23 -6.24 -14.68
CA GLU A 96 4.39 -5.07 -14.46
C GLU A 96 4.61 -4.52 -13.05
N VAL A 97 5.22 -3.32 -12.94
CA VAL A 97 5.46 -2.67 -11.66
C VAL A 97 4.73 -1.33 -11.59
N ARG A 98 3.81 -1.20 -10.63
CA ARG A 98 3.05 0.04 -10.37
C ARG A 98 3.24 0.49 -8.94
N VAL A 99 3.49 1.77 -8.74
CA VAL A 99 3.68 2.37 -7.42
C VAL A 99 2.85 3.64 -7.30
N ILE A 100 1.92 3.67 -6.35
CA ILE A 100 1.21 4.89 -5.94
C ILE A 100 1.80 5.33 -4.60
N TYR A 101 2.14 6.60 -4.48
CA TYR A 101 2.64 7.17 -3.24
C TYR A 101 1.93 8.50 -2.92
N ASP A 102 1.71 8.77 -1.64
CA ASP A 102 1.16 10.06 -1.23
C ASP A 102 2.21 11.17 -1.41
N ALA A 103 1.84 12.25 -2.08
CA ALA A 103 2.79 13.32 -2.42
C ALA A 103 3.35 14.05 -1.20
N VAL A 104 2.55 14.20 -0.12
CA VAL A 104 2.98 14.86 1.12
C VAL A 104 3.69 13.87 2.03
N GLY A 105 3.13 12.69 2.23
CA GLY A 105 3.77 11.65 3.06
C GLY A 105 5.15 11.25 2.53
N SER A 106 5.29 11.19 1.21
CA SER A 106 6.54 10.79 0.53
C SER A 106 7.37 11.98 0.02
N TRP A 107 7.23 13.18 0.60
CA TRP A 107 7.98 14.37 0.15
C TRP A 107 9.50 14.23 0.18
N ARG A 108 10.03 13.28 0.96
CA ARG A 108 11.45 12.92 1.03
C ARG A 108 11.88 11.85 0.01
N LEU A 109 10.98 11.34 -0.82
CA LEU A 109 11.35 10.47 -1.94
C LEU A 109 12.02 11.31 -3.03
N SER A 110 13.26 11.00 -3.37
CA SER A 110 14.05 11.84 -4.27
C SER A 110 13.54 11.75 -5.71
N ARG A 111 13.63 12.87 -6.41
CA ARG A 111 13.33 12.92 -7.86
C ARG A 111 14.28 12.02 -8.66
N THR A 112 15.50 11.83 -8.19
CA THR A 112 16.49 10.94 -8.83
C THR A 112 16.02 9.48 -8.75
N THR A 113 15.57 9.02 -7.58
CA THR A 113 15.03 7.67 -7.42
C THR A 113 13.79 7.46 -8.28
N LEU A 114 12.86 8.42 -8.29
CA LEU A 114 11.67 8.35 -9.14
C LEU A 114 12.03 8.29 -10.63
N ARG A 115 12.99 9.10 -11.10
CA ARG A 115 13.45 9.06 -12.49
C ARG A 115 14.06 7.70 -12.83
N ARG A 116 14.94 7.16 -11.98
CA ARG A 116 15.53 5.83 -12.19
C ARG A 116 14.48 4.72 -12.27
N MET A 117 13.45 4.79 -11.43
CA MET A 117 12.32 3.86 -11.48
C MET A 117 11.55 4.00 -12.81
N HIS A 118 11.24 5.22 -13.22
CA HIS A 118 10.54 5.50 -14.47
C HIS A 118 11.36 5.01 -15.69
N ASP A 119 12.65 5.30 -15.75
CA ASP A 119 13.55 4.89 -16.83
C ASP A 119 13.70 3.36 -16.94
N ALA A 120 13.44 2.66 -15.85
CA ALA A 120 13.40 1.21 -15.80
C ALA A 120 12.03 0.59 -16.18
N GLY A 121 11.00 1.42 -16.42
CA GLY A 121 9.66 0.97 -16.77
C GLY A 121 8.70 0.83 -15.58
N VAL A 122 9.08 1.27 -14.38
CA VAL A 122 8.17 1.33 -13.23
C VAL A 122 7.17 2.46 -13.45
N ARG A 123 5.87 2.16 -13.41
CA ARG A 123 4.80 3.16 -13.47
C ARG A 123 4.57 3.76 -12.09
N THR A 124 4.87 5.05 -11.92
CA THR A 124 4.70 5.74 -10.65
C THR A 124 3.62 6.81 -10.74
N ALA A 125 2.80 6.96 -9.69
CA ALA A 125 1.81 8.02 -9.58
C ALA A 125 1.82 8.65 -8.18
N ALA A 126 1.85 9.97 -8.12
CA ALA A 126 1.69 10.71 -6.87
C ALA A 126 0.21 10.92 -6.58
N PHE A 127 -0.25 10.48 -5.41
CA PHE A 127 -1.60 10.76 -4.94
C PHE A 127 -1.68 12.20 -4.42
N GLU A 128 -2.66 12.96 -4.92
CA GLU A 128 -2.94 14.37 -4.58
C GLU A 128 -1.67 15.22 -4.52
N PRO A 129 -1.00 15.46 -5.67
CA PRO A 129 0.20 16.28 -5.73
C PRO A 129 -0.13 17.73 -5.37
N VAL A 130 0.69 18.31 -4.48
CA VAL A 130 0.56 19.71 -4.10
C VAL A 130 1.14 20.57 -5.23
N ARG A 131 0.31 21.43 -5.83
CA ARG A 131 0.71 22.36 -6.91
C ARG A 131 0.51 23.80 -6.44
N PHE A 132 1.56 24.62 -6.56
CA PHE A 132 1.45 26.07 -6.38
C PHE A 132 0.73 26.68 -7.59
N PRO A 133 -0.14 27.73 -7.42
CA PRO A 133 -0.54 28.40 -6.17
C PRO A 133 -1.75 27.79 -5.46
N TRP A 134 -2.21 26.65 -5.91
CA TRP A 134 -3.45 26.04 -5.44
C TRP A 134 -3.23 25.19 -4.18
N PHE A 135 -2.82 25.84 -3.07
CA PHE A 135 -2.91 25.23 -1.73
C PHE A 135 -4.36 25.06 -1.31
N THR A 136 -5.10 24.28 -2.08
CA THR A 136 -6.53 24.06 -1.85
C THR A 136 -6.77 22.98 -0.80
N THR A 137 -8.01 22.82 -0.39
CA THR A 137 -8.55 21.82 0.54
C THR A 137 -8.05 20.38 0.34
N ARG A 138 -7.41 20.08 -0.78
CA ARG A 138 -6.84 18.77 -1.12
C ARG A 138 -5.59 18.40 -0.33
N VAL A 139 -4.93 19.37 0.35
CA VAL A 139 -3.78 19.08 1.23
C VAL A 139 -4.17 18.18 2.40
N SER A 140 -5.41 18.21 2.85
CA SER A 140 -5.94 17.38 3.93
C SER A 140 -6.41 16.00 3.46
N ARG A 141 -6.59 15.78 2.15
CA ARG A 141 -6.96 14.48 1.60
C ARG A 141 -5.70 13.67 1.34
N ARG A 142 -5.37 12.79 2.26
CA ARG A 142 -4.17 11.95 2.17
C ARG A 142 -4.54 10.47 2.05
N ASN A 143 -3.74 9.75 1.30
CA ASN A 143 -3.86 8.31 1.17
C ASN A 143 -2.99 7.62 2.20
N HIS A 144 -3.58 7.17 3.29
CA HIS A 144 -2.84 6.55 4.40
C HIS A 144 -2.70 5.03 4.27
N ARG A 145 -2.97 4.46 3.11
CA ARG A 145 -2.82 3.03 2.85
C ARG A 145 -1.36 2.61 2.76
N LYS A 146 -1.07 1.38 3.13
CA LYS A 146 0.20 0.69 2.96
C LYS A 146 -0.15 -0.70 2.48
N ILE A 147 -0.14 -0.88 1.17
CA ILE A 147 -0.57 -2.11 0.50
C ILE A 147 0.48 -2.49 -0.54
N VAL A 148 0.84 -3.77 -0.57
CA VAL A 148 1.60 -4.36 -1.66
C VAL A 148 0.89 -5.62 -2.11
N VAL A 149 0.77 -5.81 -3.41
CA VAL A 149 0.29 -7.05 -4.01
C VAL A 149 1.33 -7.55 -4.98
N THR A 150 1.75 -8.81 -4.83
CA THR A 150 2.65 -9.49 -5.75
C THR A 150 1.92 -10.62 -6.45
N ASP A 151 1.99 -10.63 -7.80
CA ASP A 151 1.43 -11.66 -8.68
C ASP A 151 -0.08 -11.92 -8.51
N GLY A 152 -0.81 -11.02 -7.81
CA GLY A 152 -2.21 -11.23 -7.42
C GLY A 152 -2.42 -12.41 -6.45
N ARG A 153 -1.40 -12.82 -5.70
CA ARG A 153 -1.40 -14.00 -4.82
C ARG A 153 -0.98 -13.72 -3.40
N VAL A 154 -0.06 -12.79 -3.21
CA VAL A 154 0.44 -12.40 -1.89
C VAL A 154 0.21 -10.92 -1.71
N ALA A 155 -0.39 -10.56 -0.60
CA ALA A 155 -0.59 -9.17 -0.24
C ALA A 155 0.05 -8.85 1.12
N PHE A 156 0.47 -7.60 1.26
CA PHE A 156 0.90 -7.01 2.51
C PHE A 156 0.05 -5.78 2.80
N LEU A 157 -0.44 -5.64 4.02
CA LEU A 157 -1.16 -4.45 4.45
C LEU A 157 -0.98 -4.22 5.96
N GLY A 158 -1.02 -2.95 6.39
CA GLY A 158 -0.89 -2.63 7.81
C GLY A 158 -0.43 -1.21 8.08
N GLY A 159 0.25 -1.00 9.21
CA GLY A 159 0.68 0.32 9.66
C GLY A 159 2.07 0.73 9.17
N ILE A 160 2.95 -0.22 8.82
CA ILE A 160 4.37 0.02 8.55
C ILE A 160 4.58 0.71 7.19
N ASN A 161 5.17 1.90 7.21
CA ASN A 161 5.58 2.61 5.99
C ASN A 161 6.99 2.20 5.55
N ILE A 162 7.37 2.56 4.31
CA ILE A 162 8.73 2.32 3.79
C ILE A 162 9.67 3.40 4.31
N ALA A 163 10.22 3.14 5.51
CA ALA A 163 11.18 4.03 6.15
C ALA A 163 12.03 3.29 7.18
N LYS A 164 13.32 3.66 7.28
CA LYS A 164 14.30 3.00 8.15
C LYS A 164 13.98 3.08 9.64
N TYR A 165 13.20 4.08 10.07
CA TYR A 165 12.89 4.23 11.50
C TYR A 165 12.02 3.10 12.07
N TYR A 166 11.36 2.31 11.24
CA TYR A 166 10.71 1.07 11.69
C TYR A 166 11.72 -0.05 12.03
N LEU A 167 12.99 0.07 11.60
CA LEU A 167 14.07 -0.85 11.94
C LEU A 167 14.94 -0.30 13.06
N ASP A 168 15.46 0.90 12.84
CA ASP A 168 16.53 1.50 13.65
C ASP A 168 15.95 2.39 14.75
N GLY A 169 14.66 2.76 14.65
CA GLY A 169 14.06 3.82 15.46
C GLY A 169 14.42 5.22 14.94
N ASP A 170 14.01 6.22 15.67
CA ASP A 170 14.38 7.62 15.50
C ASP A 170 14.55 8.30 16.87
N TYR A 171 14.57 9.64 16.90
CA TYR A 171 14.70 10.41 18.15
C TYR A 171 13.56 10.17 19.16
N MET A 172 12.42 9.62 18.71
CA MET A 172 11.29 9.21 19.56
C MET A 172 11.45 7.79 20.10
N GLY A 173 12.48 7.05 19.65
CA GLY A 173 12.73 5.66 20.03
C GLY A 173 12.42 4.64 18.93
N LYS A 174 12.21 3.39 19.32
CA LYS A 174 11.86 2.31 18.38
C LYS A 174 10.35 2.34 18.07
N TRP A 175 10.03 2.45 16.80
CA TRP A 175 8.65 2.38 16.34
C TRP A 175 8.15 0.93 16.34
N ARG A 176 7.06 0.69 17.06
CA ARG A 176 6.36 -0.58 17.07
C ARG A 176 5.09 -0.44 16.24
N ASP A 177 4.92 -1.32 15.28
CA ASP A 177 3.76 -1.33 14.40
C ASP A 177 3.59 -2.75 13.81
N GLU A 178 2.42 -3.03 13.28
CA GLU A 178 2.03 -4.35 12.81
C GLU A 178 1.73 -4.32 11.30
N HIS A 179 2.04 -5.44 10.65
CA HIS A 179 1.73 -5.65 9.25
C HIS A 179 1.15 -7.05 9.06
N LEU A 180 0.30 -7.22 8.09
CA LEU A 180 -0.26 -8.51 7.71
C LEU A 180 0.35 -8.95 6.38
N ARG A 181 0.61 -10.24 6.27
CA ARG A 181 0.86 -10.93 5.03
C ARG A 181 -0.32 -11.86 4.77
N ILE A 182 -0.94 -11.72 3.61
CA ILE A 182 -2.13 -12.47 3.21
C ILE A 182 -1.79 -13.24 1.93
N GLU A 183 -2.16 -14.51 1.90
CA GLU A 183 -2.12 -15.36 0.71
C GLU A 183 -3.49 -15.96 0.48
N GLY A 184 -3.95 -16.00 -0.76
CA GLY A 184 -5.19 -16.65 -1.11
C GLY A 184 -6.16 -15.79 -1.93
N ASP A 185 -7.42 -16.17 -1.89
CA ASP A 185 -8.43 -15.61 -2.78
C ASP A 185 -8.73 -14.13 -2.49
N ALA A 186 -8.65 -13.70 -1.23
CA ALA A 186 -8.87 -12.29 -0.83
C ALA A 186 -7.88 -11.29 -1.44
N VAL A 187 -6.71 -11.76 -1.90
CA VAL A 187 -5.70 -10.90 -2.52
C VAL A 187 -6.19 -10.29 -3.84
N LYS A 188 -7.17 -10.90 -4.48
CA LYS A 188 -7.74 -10.40 -5.75
C LYS A 188 -8.62 -9.16 -5.56
N ASP A 189 -9.09 -8.93 -4.34
CA ASP A 189 -9.98 -7.82 -4.00
C ASP A 189 -9.21 -6.58 -3.49
N LEU A 190 -7.88 -6.67 -3.41
CA LEU A 190 -6.95 -5.62 -3.00
C LEU A 190 -6.30 -4.94 -4.21
#